data_c8bfa95b674868cebe748c5d82a358e5
#
_entry.id   c8bfa95b674868cebe748c5d82a358e5
#
_cell.length_a   1.000
_cell.length_b   1.000
_cell.length_c   1.000
_cell.angle_alpha   90.00
_cell.angle_beta   90.00
_cell.angle_gamma   90.00
#
_symmetry.space_group_name_H-M   'P 1'
#
loop_
_entity.id
_entity.type
_entity.pdbx_description
1 polymer ?
#
loop_
_entity_poly.entity_id
_entity_poly.type
_entity_poly.pdbx_seq_one_letter_code
_entity_poly.pdbx_strand_id
1 'polypeptide(L)'
;MTESTSPSFEGLDKGQVVAEREVAFTRDTLVRYAGASGDFNPIHYNDVIAQEVGLPGVIAHGMLTMGVGASVVEEWAGAGNVSDYQVRFTRPIPVPNPGEATVLIKAVIGALDEERRTARVDLTVEFDGAKVLGKAQAVVDCE
;
A
#
# COMPACT_ATOMS: atom_id res chain seq x y z
N MET A 1 24.10 -8.63 8.92
CA MET A 1 22.79 -8.52 9.59
C MET A 1 22.51 -7.07 9.85
N THR A 2 21.51 -6.51 9.21
CA THR A 2 20.96 -5.22 9.62
C THR A 2 20.11 -5.48 10.85
N GLU A 3 20.49 -4.91 12.00
CA GLU A 3 19.62 -4.89 13.16
C GLU A 3 18.34 -4.15 12.75
N SER A 4 17.21 -4.85 12.82
CA SER A 4 15.90 -4.23 12.65
C SER A 4 15.64 -3.40 13.91
N THR A 5 15.92 -2.11 13.82
CA THR A 5 15.60 -1.19 14.92
C THR A 5 14.16 -0.76 14.77
N SER A 6 13.31 -1.17 15.71
CA SER A 6 11.96 -0.64 15.82
C SER A 6 11.99 0.86 16.11
N PRO A 7 10.97 1.63 15.68
CA PRO A 7 10.88 3.03 16.00
C PRO A 7 10.80 3.26 17.51
N SER A 8 11.40 4.37 17.98
CA SER A 8 11.26 4.79 19.36
C SER A 8 9.87 5.37 19.59
N PHE A 9 9.12 4.80 20.54
CA PHE A 9 7.79 5.28 20.90
C PHE A 9 7.82 6.74 21.41
N GLU A 10 8.83 7.08 22.20
CA GLU A 10 8.93 8.38 22.87
C GLU A 10 9.01 9.58 21.90
N GLY A 11 9.45 9.37 20.68
CA GLY A 11 9.59 10.44 19.68
C GLY A 11 8.40 10.61 18.77
N LEU A 12 7.32 9.85 18.96
CA LEU A 12 6.19 9.83 18.05
C LEU A 12 5.06 10.74 18.51
N ASP A 13 4.49 11.49 17.58
CA ASP A 13 3.33 12.35 17.78
C ASP A 13 2.20 11.98 16.83
N LYS A 14 0.97 12.03 17.34
CA LYS A 14 -0.21 11.89 16.50
C LYS A 14 -0.23 12.97 15.42
N GLY A 15 -0.48 12.57 14.17
CA GLY A 15 -0.45 13.46 13.01
C GLY A 15 0.90 13.58 12.33
N GLN A 16 1.95 12.99 12.91
CA GLN A 16 3.28 12.98 12.31
C GLN A 16 3.31 12.13 11.04
N VAL A 17 3.85 12.69 9.95
CA VAL A 17 4.13 11.95 8.72
C VAL A 17 5.43 11.18 8.91
N VAL A 18 5.37 9.87 8.82
CA VAL A 18 6.55 9.00 9.02
C VAL A 18 7.13 8.48 7.72
N ALA A 19 6.34 8.45 6.65
CA ALA A 19 6.83 8.04 5.33
C ALA A 19 5.94 8.61 4.23
N GLU A 20 6.55 8.89 3.09
CA GLU A 20 5.87 9.24 1.85
C GLU A 20 6.61 8.56 0.69
N ARG A 21 5.85 8.08 -0.29
CA ARG A 21 6.43 7.48 -1.49
C ARG A 21 5.50 7.64 -2.68
N GLU A 22 6.09 7.89 -3.82
CA GLU A 22 5.46 7.82 -5.13
C GLU A 22 5.87 6.50 -5.80
N VAL A 23 4.90 5.72 -6.28
CA VAL A 23 5.13 4.42 -6.92
C VAL A 23 4.44 4.42 -8.28
N ALA A 24 5.15 3.97 -9.30
CA ALA A 24 4.60 3.82 -10.65
C ALA A 24 4.28 2.36 -10.94
N PHE A 25 3.06 2.08 -11.39
CA PHE A 25 2.64 0.78 -11.89
C PHE A 25 2.58 0.82 -13.42
N THR A 26 3.29 -0.10 -14.06
CA THR A 26 3.23 -0.33 -15.51
C THR A 26 2.57 -1.68 -15.76
N ARG A 27 2.28 -1.98 -17.04
CA ARG A 27 1.80 -3.33 -17.41
C ARG A 27 2.82 -4.40 -17.06
N ASP A 28 4.11 -4.10 -17.16
CA ASP A 28 5.18 -5.01 -16.73
C ASP A 28 5.10 -5.29 -15.22
N THR A 29 4.81 -4.30 -14.41
CA THR A 29 4.58 -4.46 -12.97
C THR A 29 3.49 -5.50 -12.70
N LEU A 30 2.36 -5.41 -13.41
CA LEU A 30 1.22 -6.31 -13.22
C LEU A 30 1.52 -7.74 -13.67
N VAL A 31 2.26 -7.90 -14.76
CA VAL A 31 2.69 -9.22 -15.24
C VAL A 31 3.61 -9.90 -14.21
N ARG A 32 4.57 -9.16 -13.68
CA ARG A 32 5.48 -9.67 -12.64
C ARG A 32 4.73 -10.06 -11.38
N TYR A 33 3.79 -9.23 -10.95
CA TYR A 33 2.99 -9.53 -9.76
C TYR A 33 2.10 -10.74 -9.97
N ALA A 34 1.48 -10.89 -11.13
CA ALA A 34 0.69 -12.07 -11.47
C ALA A 34 1.54 -13.35 -11.36
N GLY A 35 2.77 -13.31 -11.89
CA GLY A 35 3.70 -14.43 -11.79
C GLY A 35 4.13 -14.75 -10.36
N ALA A 36 4.36 -13.73 -9.54
CA ALA A 36 4.79 -13.88 -8.15
C ALA A 36 3.65 -14.34 -7.23
N SER A 37 2.44 -13.81 -7.44
CA SER A 37 1.28 -14.06 -6.56
C SER A 37 0.43 -15.26 -6.99
N GLY A 38 0.50 -15.64 -8.26
CA GLY A 38 -0.42 -16.64 -8.84
C GLY A 38 -1.79 -16.07 -9.18
N ASP A 39 -2.00 -14.76 -9.07
CA ASP A 39 -3.26 -14.12 -9.45
C ASP A 39 -3.23 -13.76 -10.93
N PHE A 40 -3.75 -14.66 -11.75
CA PHE A 40 -3.85 -14.52 -13.21
C PHE A 40 -5.26 -14.12 -13.66
N ASN A 41 -6.00 -13.40 -12.85
CA ASN A 41 -7.30 -12.88 -13.27
C ASN A 41 -7.11 -11.98 -14.50
N PRO A 42 -7.81 -12.24 -15.61
CA PRO A 42 -7.62 -11.51 -16.88
C PRO A 42 -7.84 -10.00 -16.79
N ILE A 43 -8.55 -9.51 -15.79
CA ILE A 43 -8.74 -8.06 -15.61
C ILE A 43 -7.42 -7.31 -15.35
N HIS A 44 -6.36 -8.04 -15.03
CA HIS A 44 -5.04 -7.48 -14.77
C HIS A 44 -4.08 -7.57 -15.97
N TYR A 45 -4.51 -8.14 -17.10
CA TYR A 45 -3.66 -8.22 -18.30
C TYR A 45 -4.41 -8.16 -19.63
N ASN A 46 -5.74 -8.22 -19.63
CA ASN A 46 -6.54 -8.26 -20.87
C ASN A 46 -7.58 -7.13 -20.86
N ASP A 47 -7.32 -6.08 -21.65
CA ASP A 47 -8.20 -4.92 -21.74
C ASP A 47 -9.62 -5.26 -22.23
N VAL A 48 -9.73 -6.18 -23.16
CA VAL A 48 -11.04 -6.60 -23.72
C VAL A 48 -11.90 -7.19 -22.62
N ILE A 49 -11.35 -8.13 -21.85
CA ILE A 49 -12.09 -8.78 -20.74
C ILE A 49 -12.40 -7.77 -19.65
N ALA A 50 -11.43 -6.90 -19.29
CA ALA A 50 -11.66 -5.87 -18.31
C ALA A 50 -12.84 -4.96 -18.70
N GLN A 51 -12.92 -4.54 -19.96
CA GLN A 51 -14.03 -3.73 -20.47
C GLN A 51 -15.36 -4.47 -20.49
N GLU A 52 -15.36 -5.75 -20.81
CA GLU A 52 -16.56 -6.60 -20.80
C GLU A 52 -17.20 -6.69 -19.41
N VAL A 53 -16.40 -6.63 -18.36
CA VAL A 53 -16.91 -6.64 -16.97
C VAL A 53 -17.14 -5.23 -16.38
N GLY A 54 -17.07 -4.20 -17.22
CA GLY A 54 -17.41 -2.82 -16.84
C GLY A 54 -16.26 -1.98 -16.32
N LEU A 55 -15.02 -2.43 -16.47
CA LEU A 55 -13.83 -1.65 -16.12
C LEU A 55 -13.37 -0.79 -17.31
N PRO A 56 -12.66 0.32 -17.08
CA PRO A 56 -12.16 1.16 -18.19
C PRO A 56 -11.06 0.47 -19.02
N GLY A 57 -10.41 -0.52 -18.46
CA GLY A 57 -9.32 -1.30 -19.04
C GLY A 57 -8.68 -2.12 -17.93
N VAL A 58 -7.47 -2.60 -18.18
CA VAL A 58 -6.70 -3.35 -17.18
C VAL A 58 -6.47 -2.51 -15.94
N ILE A 59 -6.68 -3.12 -14.78
CA ILE A 59 -6.48 -2.51 -13.47
C ILE A 59 -5.39 -3.23 -12.68
N ALA A 60 -4.75 -2.52 -11.76
CA ALA A 60 -3.79 -3.10 -10.84
C ALA A 60 -4.47 -4.08 -9.88
N HIS A 61 -3.74 -5.14 -9.50
CA HIS A 61 -4.19 -6.04 -8.43
C HIS A 61 -4.35 -5.25 -7.13
N GLY A 62 -5.50 -5.41 -6.46
CA GLY A 62 -5.71 -4.79 -5.15
C GLY A 62 -4.65 -5.20 -4.13
N MET A 63 -4.30 -6.48 -4.10
CA MET A 63 -3.28 -7.00 -3.20
C MET A 63 -1.88 -6.45 -3.49
N LEU A 64 -1.57 -6.08 -4.73
CA LEU A 64 -0.33 -5.38 -5.07
C LEU A 64 -0.29 -4.00 -4.39
N THR A 65 -1.37 -3.25 -4.52
CA THR A 65 -1.49 -1.92 -3.90
C THR A 65 -1.40 -2.03 -2.38
N MET A 66 -2.08 -3.00 -1.78
CA MET A 66 -2.00 -3.29 -0.36
C MET A 66 -0.56 -3.60 0.07
N GLY A 67 0.14 -4.47 -0.66
CA GLY A 67 1.52 -4.86 -0.37
C GLY A 67 2.53 -3.73 -0.52
N VAL A 68 2.35 -2.86 -1.51
CA VAL A 68 3.21 -1.68 -1.67
C VAL A 68 3.03 -0.71 -0.49
N GLY A 69 1.80 -0.51 -0.04
CA GLY A 69 1.53 0.28 1.18
C GLY A 69 2.21 -0.31 2.40
N ALA A 70 2.12 -1.63 2.58
CA ALA A 70 2.81 -2.33 3.67
C ALA A 70 4.33 -2.14 3.62
N SER A 71 4.92 -2.18 2.41
CA SER A 71 6.36 -1.97 2.23
C SER A 71 6.81 -0.58 2.69
N VAL A 72 6.02 0.43 2.44
CA VAL A 72 6.30 1.81 2.89
C VAL A 72 6.34 1.88 4.42
N VAL A 73 5.38 1.26 5.08
CA VAL A 73 5.34 1.20 6.55
C VAL A 73 6.51 0.39 7.09
N GLU A 74 6.79 -0.77 6.51
CA GLU A 74 7.85 -1.67 6.97
C GLU A 74 9.24 -1.06 6.84
N GLU A 75 9.51 -0.27 5.80
CA GLU A 75 10.78 0.44 5.67
C GLU A 75 11.03 1.40 6.82
N TRP A 76 9.99 2.09 7.29
CA TRP A 76 10.08 2.96 8.45
C TRP A 76 10.11 2.17 9.75
N ALA A 77 9.24 1.17 9.89
CA ALA A 77 9.04 0.41 11.12
C ALA A 77 10.17 -0.59 11.42
N GLY A 78 10.85 -1.05 10.38
CA GLY A 78 11.78 -2.18 10.47
C GLY A 78 11.06 -3.52 10.29
N ALA A 79 11.76 -4.48 9.73
CA ALA A 79 11.23 -5.81 9.44
C ALA A 79 10.76 -6.52 10.71
N GLY A 80 9.56 -7.11 10.67
CA GLY A 80 8.97 -7.84 11.79
C GLY A 80 8.25 -7.00 12.82
N ASN A 81 8.22 -5.68 12.68
CA ASN A 81 7.58 -4.78 13.65
C ASN A 81 6.15 -4.38 13.27
N VAL A 82 5.66 -4.75 12.11
CA VAL A 82 4.26 -4.58 11.73
C VAL A 82 3.48 -5.79 12.22
N SER A 83 2.64 -5.61 13.25
CA SER A 83 1.92 -6.71 13.88
C SER A 83 0.50 -6.91 13.35
N ASP A 84 -0.08 -5.89 12.73
CA ASP A 84 -1.40 -5.95 12.13
C ASP A 84 -1.48 -4.99 10.95
N TYR A 85 -2.23 -5.37 9.91
CA TYR A 85 -2.41 -4.55 8.73
C TYR A 85 -3.75 -4.85 8.08
N GLN A 86 -4.54 -3.82 7.82
CA GLN A 86 -5.84 -3.95 7.17
C GLN A 86 -6.08 -2.84 6.16
N VAL A 87 -6.82 -3.14 5.12
CA VAL A 87 -7.28 -2.15 4.13
C VAL A 87 -8.68 -2.50 3.65
N ARG A 88 -9.34 -1.52 3.03
CA ARG A 88 -10.53 -1.73 2.19
C ARG A 88 -10.22 -1.22 0.80
N PHE A 89 -10.54 -2.00 -0.20
CA PHE A 89 -10.40 -1.59 -1.60
C PHE A 89 -11.61 -0.74 -1.98
N THR A 90 -11.37 0.51 -2.36
CA THR A 90 -12.46 1.47 -2.64
C THR A 90 -12.57 1.86 -4.10
N ARG A 91 -11.45 1.88 -4.84
CA ARG A 91 -11.42 2.24 -6.25
C ARG A 91 -10.36 1.44 -6.99
N PRO A 92 -10.62 1.04 -8.26
CA PRO A 92 -9.59 0.44 -9.08
C PRO A 92 -8.54 1.47 -9.50
N ILE A 93 -7.35 0.98 -9.83
CA ILE A 93 -6.27 1.77 -10.43
C ILE A 93 -6.11 1.30 -11.87
N PRO A 94 -6.66 2.01 -12.86
CA PRO A 94 -6.42 1.68 -14.26
C PRO A 94 -4.94 1.90 -14.61
N VAL A 95 -4.34 0.94 -15.29
CA VAL A 95 -2.94 1.01 -15.72
C VAL A 95 -2.91 1.10 -17.25
N PRO A 96 -2.46 2.24 -17.80
CA PRO A 96 -2.48 2.44 -19.25
C PRO A 96 -1.44 1.58 -19.98
N ASN A 97 -1.64 1.43 -21.28
CA ASN A 97 -0.69 0.77 -22.18
C ASN A 97 -0.58 1.54 -23.49
N PRO A 98 0.57 2.19 -23.81
CA PRO A 98 1.76 2.35 -22.96
C PRO A 98 1.53 3.36 -21.84
N GLY A 99 2.47 3.41 -20.90
CA GLY A 99 2.48 4.39 -19.83
C GLY A 99 2.46 3.75 -18.42
N GLU A 100 2.15 4.58 -17.46
CA GLU A 100 2.15 4.16 -16.06
C GLU A 100 1.03 4.82 -15.26
N ALA A 101 0.62 4.18 -14.17
CA ALA A 101 -0.24 4.76 -13.16
C ALA A 101 0.62 5.11 -11.95
N THR A 102 0.62 6.37 -11.57
CA THR A 102 1.39 6.86 -10.41
C THR A 102 0.51 6.90 -9.17
N VAL A 103 0.97 6.26 -8.12
CA VAL A 103 0.27 6.15 -6.85
C VAL A 103 1.07 6.88 -5.76
N LEU A 104 0.40 7.73 -5.01
CA LEU A 104 1.00 8.48 -3.90
C LEU A 104 0.62 7.82 -2.59
N ILE A 105 1.63 7.47 -1.78
CA ILE A 105 1.45 6.79 -0.49
C ILE A 105 2.01 7.70 0.61
N LYS A 106 1.17 7.94 1.62
CA LYS A 106 1.54 8.72 2.78
C LYS A 106 1.16 7.96 4.04
N ALA A 107 2.10 7.84 4.96
CA ALA A 107 1.92 7.17 6.24
C ALA A 107 1.99 8.18 7.38
N VAL A 108 0.96 8.20 8.21
CA VAL A 108 0.79 9.17 9.30
C VAL A 108 0.46 8.45 10.59
N ILE A 109 1.02 8.89 11.70
CA ILE A 109 0.65 8.37 13.03
C ILE A 109 -0.79 8.79 13.33
N GLY A 110 -1.67 7.80 13.47
CA GLY A 110 -3.09 8.01 13.76
C GLY A 110 -3.45 7.87 15.23
N ALA A 111 -2.75 7.02 15.96
CA ALA A 111 -2.95 6.80 17.39
C ALA A 111 -1.71 6.19 18.02
N LEU A 112 -1.54 6.42 19.32
CA LEU A 112 -0.45 5.87 20.10
C LEU A 112 -1.04 5.13 21.33
N ASP A 113 -0.54 3.93 21.60
CA ASP A 113 -0.92 3.12 22.76
C ASP A 113 0.29 2.96 23.68
N GLU A 114 0.31 3.71 24.78
CA GLU A 114 1.42 3.71 25.75
C GLU A 114 1.56 2.36 26.48
N GLU A 115 0.44 1.71 26.77
CA GLU A 115 0.45 0.44 27.50
C GLU A 115 1.08 -0.66 26.66
N ARG A 116 0.72 -0.72 25.37
CA ARG A 116 1.24 -1.73 24.45
C ARG A 116 2.50 -1.31 23.73
N ARG A 117 2.88 -0.03 23.84
CA ARG A 117 4.01 0.54 23.10
C ARG A 117 3.87 0.32 21.60
N THR A 118 2.68 0.62 21.08
CA THR A 118 2.38 0.49 19.66
C THR A 118 1.89 1.80 19.07
N ALA A 119 2.15 1.97 17.78
CA ALA A 119 1.62 3.08 17.00
C ALA A 119 0.69 2.53 15.92
N ARG A 120 -0.51 3.12 15.78
CA ARG A 120 -1.33 2.88 14.60
C ARG A 120 -0.89 3.87 13.52
N VAL A 121 -0.51 3.33 12.39
CA VAL A 121 -0.11 4.11 11.21
C VAL A 121 -1.26 4.09 10.22
N ASP A 122 -1.77 5.26 9.88
CA ASP A 122 -2.83 5.42 8.90
C ASP A 122 -2.21 5.74 7.54
N LEU A 123 -2.56 4.94 6.53
CA LEU A 123 -2.07 5.11 5.16
C LEU A 123 -3.12 5.81 4.30
N THR A 124 -2.66 6.80 3.56
CA THR A 124 -3.42 7.38 2.45
C THR A 124 -2.75 6.93 1.16
N VAL A 125 -3.51 6.26 0.31
CA VAL A 125 -3.04 5.81 -1.00
C VAL A 125 -3.94 6.46 -2.04
N GLU A 126 -3.37 7.31 -2.87
CA GLU A 126 -4.09 8.11 -3.85
C GLU A 126 -3.63 7.83 -5.27
N PHE A 127 -4.59 7.75 -6.17
CA PHE A 127 -4.39 7.72 -7.61
C PHE A 127 -5.32 8.75 -8.25
N ASP A 128 -4.75 9.60 -9.10
CA ASP A 128 -5.50 10.64 -9.83
C ASP A 128 -6.36 11.52 -8.88
N GLY A 129 -5.78 11.91 -7.74
CA GLY A 129 -6.42 12.76 -6.74
C GLY A 129 -7.48 12.10 -5.88
N ALA A 130 -7.71 10.79 -6.03
CA ALA A 130 -8.72 10.06 -5.27
C ALA A 130 -8.10 8.89 -4.47
N LYS A 131 -8.63 8.65 -3.29
CA LYS A 131 -8.22 7.52 -2.46
C LYS A 131 -8.65 6.20 -3.10
N VAL A 132 -7.73 5.26 -3.17
CA VAL A 132 -7.97 3.91 -3.72
C VAL A 132 -8.07 2.85 -2.63
N LEU A 133 -7.58 3.15 -1.42
CA LEU A 133 -7.76 2.31 -0.23
C LEU A 133 -8.51 3.09 0.85
N GLY A 134 -9.43 2.43 1.52
CA GLY A 134 -10.08 2.93 2.73
C GLY A 134 -9.60 2.18 3.96
N LYS A 135 -9.64 2.82 5.13
CA LYS A 135 -9.21 2.22 6.42
C LYS A 135 -7.90 1.46 6.32
N ALA A 136 -6.94 2.00 5.59
CA ALA A 136 -5.61 1.43 5.47
C ALA A 136 -4.83 1.77 6.74
N GLN A 137 -4.71 0.79 7.62
CA GLN A 137 -4.15 0.96 8.95
C GLN A 137 -3.20 -0.17 9.28
N ALA A 138 -2.03 0.19 9.80
CA ALA A 138 -1.03 -0.74 10.30
C ALA A 138 -0.82 -0.50 11.79
N VAL A 139 -0.55 -1.56 12.54
CA VAL A 139 -0.09 -1.47 13.92
C VAL A 139 1.39 -1.81 13.96
N VAL A 140 2.18 -0.92 14.51
CA VAL A 140 3.64 -1.02 14.55
C VAL A 140 4.09 -1.12 16.01
N ASP A 141 4.90 -2.15 16.31
CA ASP A 141 5.53 -2.31 17.61
C ASP A 141 6.72 -1.36 17.72
N CYS A 142 6.79 -0.63 18.83
CA CYS A 142 7.81 0.38 19.12
C CYS A 142 8.64 -0.01 20.36
N GLU A 143 9.85 0.56 20.47
CA GLU A 143 10.69 0.45 21.66
C GLU A 143 10.36 1.50 22.70
#